data_e983aa741747e573bcde6971a7c4b0ae
#
_entry.id   e983aa741747e573bcde6971a7c4b0ae
#
_cell.length_a   1.000
_cell.length_b   1.000
_cell.length_c   1.000
_cell.angle_alpha   90.00
_cell.angle_beta   90.00
_cell.angle_gamma   90.00
#
_symmetry.space_group_name_H-M   'P 1'
#
loop_
_entity.id
_entity.type
_entity.pdbx_description
1 polymer ?
#
loop_
_entity_poly.entity_id
_entity_poly.type
_entity_poly.pdbx_seq_one_letter_code
_entity_poly.pdbx_strand_id
1 'polypeptide(L)'
;HLKENVVPMAKKGKPGHVEFVKIGDKPYTYSDILDIYNEILEKSRSDPKSYLESDKNGSTVIQSREYRISMAKPPFSEAFEITAVRPVANVSLEEYNISEKLMERISKSAEGILISGSPGAGKSTFVQALAKYYAEDLNKIVKTMESPRDLQLPAEITQYAPLEGSMENTADVLLLVRPDYTIYDELRKNSDFNIFADMRMAGVGMIGVVHATRPIDAIQRISSRVELGIITSVVDTSIYIEDGDIKEVFETKMTVKVPSGMKEADLARPVIEIRDFETGELKNEIYTYGEQTIVMD
;
A
#
# COMPACT_ATOMS: atom_id res chain seq x y z
N HIS A 1 12.94 5.18 19.07
CA HIS A 1 12.26 6.42 19.44
C HIS A 1 13.11 7.19 20.45
N LEU A 2 13.52 8.38 20.08
CA LEU A 2 14.19 9.34 20.94
C LEU A 2 13.24 10.53 21.11
N LYS A 3 12.96 10.92 22.34
CA LYS A 3 12.13 12.10 22.64
C LYS A 3 12.78 12.88 23.75
N GLU A 4 12.70 14.19 23.66
CA GLU A 4 13.22 15.12 24.66
C GLU A 4 12.68 14.78 26.05
N ASN A 5 13.58 14.74 27.05
CA ASN A 5 13.32 14.40 28.45
C ASN A 5 12.71 13.01 28.69
N VAL A 6 12.81 12.12 27.71
CA VAL A 6 12.34 10.72 27.80
C VAL A 6 13.51 9.77 27.59
N VAL A 7 13.49 8.66 28.31
CA VAL A 7 14.44 7.56 28.11
C VAL A 7 14.24 6.94 26.71
N PRO A 8 15.30 6.65 25.95
CA PRO A 8 15.16 6.07 24.62
C PRO A 8 14.40 4.74 24.65
N MET A 9 13.52 4.56 23.68
CA MET A 9 12.64 3.40 23.57
C MET A 9 12.80 2.73 22.21
N ALA A 10 12.60 1.42 22.15
CA ALA A 10 12.52 0.67 20.90
C ALA A 10 11.32 -0.27 20.88
N LYS A 11 10.75 -0.44 19.69
CA LYS A 11 9.85 -1.56 19.41
C LYS A 11 10.70 -2.77 19.02
N LYS A 12 10.52 -3.88 19.73
CA LYS A 12 11.22 -5.15 19.50
C LYS A 12 10.20 -6.26 19.32
N GLY A 13 10.38 -7.10 18.31
CA GLY A 13 9.48 -8.23 18.07
C GLY A 13 9.22 -8.47 16.58
N LYS A 14 8.32 -9.42 16.32
CA LYS A 14 7.81 -9.73 14.96
C LYS A 14 6.47 -9.04 14.74
N PRO A 15 5.98 -8.88 13.50
CA PRO A 15 4.63 -8.41 13.22
C PRO A 15 3.59 -9.16 14.07
N GLY A 16 2.65 -8.43 14.70
CA GLY A 16 1.66 -9.01 15.62
C GLY A 16 2.11 -9.23 17.07
N HIS A 17 3.43 -9.26 17.34
CA HIS A 17 4.00 -9.47 18.69
C HIS A 17 5.14 -8.47 18.92
N VAL A 18 4.80 -7.23 19.21
CA VAL A 18 5.75 -6.15 19.41
C VAL A 18 5.74 -5.66 20.84
N GLU A 19 6.91 -5.65 21.48
CA GLU A 19 7.13 -5.05 22.79
C GLU A 19 7.79 -3.68 22.68
N PHE A 20 7.39 -2.75 23.54
CA PHE A 20 8.00 -1.42 23.62
C PHE A 20 8.96 -1.40 24.80
N VAL A 21 10.26 -1.46 24.52
CA VAL A 21 11.31 -1.64 25.52
C VAL A 21 12.20 -0.42 25.65
N LYS A 22 12.71 -0.14 26.85
CA LYS A 22 13.74 0.86 27.10
C LYS A 22 15.09 0.37 26.57
N ILE A 23 15.82 1.23 25.84
CA ILE A 23 17.15 0.92 25.29
C ILE A 23 18.27 1.75 25.94
N GLY A 24 17.97 2.51 26.99
CA GLY A 24 18.91 3.31 27.76
C GLY A 24 18.36 3.66 29.14
N ASP A 25 19.18 4.21 29.99
CA ASP A 25 18.82 4.54 31.38
C ASP A 25 18.65 6.04 31.62
N LYS A 26 19.14 6.88 30.69
CA LYS A 26 19.10 8.33 30.85
C LYS A 26 18.22 8.96 29.77
N PRO A 27 17.39 9.97 30.15
CA PRO A 27 16.67 10.79 29.20
C PRO A 27 17.65 11.61 28.35
N TYR A 28 17.34 11.84 27.08
CA TYR A 28 18.04 12.77 26.24
C TYR A 28 17.54 14.22 26.47
N THR A 29 18.46 15.14 26.53
CA THR A 29 18.11 16.58 26.55
C THR A 29 17.82 17.08 25.14
N TYR A 30 17.26 18.30 25.04
CA TYR A 30 17.09 18.97 23.75
C TYR A 30 18.40 19.06 22.96
N SER A 31 19.52 19.39 23.63
CA SER A 31 20.84 19.48 22.99
C SER A 31 21.30 18.14 22.43
N ASP A 32 21.11 17.05 23.18
CA ASP A 32 21.51 15.73 22.73
C ASP A 32 20.75 15.33 21.46
N ILE A 33 19.42 15.59 21.42
CA ILE A 33 18.61 15.28 20.24
C ILE A 33 18.94 16.18 19.06
N LEU A 34 19.26 17.46 19.31
CA LEU A 34 19.67 18.38 18.27
C LEU A 34 21.01 17.95 17.63
N ASP A 35 21.94 17.47 18.41
CA ASP A 35 23.21 16.95 17.91
C ASP A 35 23.00 15.71 17.03
N ILE A 36 22.15 14.77 17.48
CA ILE A 36 21.76 13.58 16.70
C ILE A 36 21.05 14.00 15.41
N TYR A 37 20.15 14.98 15.46
CA TYR A 37 19.45 15.52 14.30
C TYR A 37 20.42 16.06 13.25
N ASN A 38 21.38 16.87 13.67
CA ASN A 38 22.39 17.46 12.79
C ASN A 38 23.29 16.38 12.17
N GLU A 39 23.70 15.39 12.96
CA GLU A 39 24.50 14.26 12.48
C GLU A 39 23.75 13.44 11.43
N ILE A 40 22.45 13.16 11.63
CA ILE A 40 21.59 12.46 10.65
C ILE A 40 21.51 13.26 9.35
N LEU A 41 21.28 14.57 9.43
CA LEU A 41 21.21 15.43 8.25
C LEU A 41 22.54 15.45 7.48
N GLU A 42 23.66 15.58 8.17
CA GLU A 42 24.98 15.60 7.55
C GLU A 42 25.30 14.27 6.84
N LYS A 43 25.08 13.15 7.55
CA LYS A 43 25.27 11.81 6.98
C LYS A 43 24.35 11.54 5.79
N SER A 44 23.09 11.96 5.87
CA SER A 44 22.16 11.76 4.77
C SER A 44 22.51 12.51 3.49
N ARG A 45 23.17 13.67 3.62
CA ARG A 45 23.65 14.44 2.46
C ARG A 45 24.88 13.83 1.79
N SER A 46 25.67 13.09 2.54
CA SER A 46 26.92 12.47 2.05
C SER A 46 26.73 11.03 1.56
N ASP A 47 25.65 10.35 1.93
CA ASP A 47 25.36 8.98 1.52
C ASP A 47 24.46 8.96 0.26
N PRO A 48 24.95 8.43 -0.90
CA PRO A 48 24.16 8.33 -2.12
C PRO A 48 22.89 7.47 -1.99
N LYS A 49 22.80 6.64 -0.94
CA LYS A 49 21.63 5.79 -0.64
C LYS A 49 20.69 6.43 0.37
N SER A 50 20.90 7.70 0.66
CA SER A 50 20.04 8.49 1.55
C SER A 50 19.42 9.65 0.79
N TYR A 51 18.15 9.94 1.04
CA TYR A 51 17.45 11.05 0.42
C TYR A 51 16.40 11.66 1.36
N LEU A 52 16.18 12.94 1.16
CA LEU A 52 15.20 13.73 1.90
C LEU A 52 13.83 13.54 1.26
N GLU A 53 12.93 12.85 1.94
CA GLU A 53 11.56 12.60 1.47
C GLU A 53 10.66 13.82 1.68
N SER A 54 10.81 14.48 2.80
CA SER A 54 10.03 15.67 3.14
C SER A 54 10.80 16.54 4.11
N ASP A 55 10.76 17.85 3.87
CA ASP A 55 11.26 18.86 4.81
C ASP A 55 10.24 20.00 4.88
N LYS A 56 9.54 20.06 6.00
CA LYS A 56 8.53 21.07 6.30
C LYS A 56 8.81 21.70 7.65
N ASN A 57 8.25 22.85 7.89
CA ASN A 57 8.46 23.55 9.15
C ASN A 57 8.11 22.68 10.37
N GLY A 58 9.14 22.21 11.05
CA GLY A 58 9.03 21.33 12.22
C GLY A 58 8.93 19.82 11.93
N SER A 59 8.95 19.40 10.65
CA SER A 59 8.89 17.97 10.29
C SER A 59 9.86 17.66 9.16
N THR A 60 10.80 16.76 9.42
CA THR A 60 11.77 16.27 8.43
C THR A 60 11.70 14.76 8.35
N VAL A 61 11.58 14.21 7.15
CA VAL A 61 11.58 12.76 6.91
C VAL A 61 12.72 12.42 5.95
N ILE A 62 13.56 11.50 6.37
CA ILE A 62 14.71 11.03 5.60
C ILE A 62 14.58 9.52 5.43
N GLN A 63 14.77 9.06 4.20
CA GLN A 63 15.09 7.67 3.95
C GLN A 63 16.61 7.52 3.94
N SER A 64 17.15 6.73 4.86
CA SER A 64 18.58 6.45 4.94
C SER A 64 18.79 4.94 4.87
N ARG A 65 19.16 4.47 3.69
CA ARG A 65 19.26 3.04 3.36
C ARG A 65 17.94 2.31 3.71
N GLU A 66 17.96 1.37 4.66
CA GLU A 66 16.82 0.61 5.15
C GLU A 66 16.02 1.32 6.25
N TYR A 67 16.48 2.50 6.72
CA TYR A 67 15.81 3.24 7.79
C TYR A 67 15.01 4.41 7.24
N ARG A 68 13.76 4.51 7.67
CA ARG A 68 12.98 5.74 7.58
C ARG A 68 13.10 6.48 8.90
N ILE A 69 13.61 7.70 8.85
CA ILE A 69 13.84 8.54 10.01
C ILE A 69 12.92 9.74 9.94
N SER A 70 11.98 9.80 10.87
CA SER A 70 11.06 10.94 11.03
C SER A 70 11.52 11.77 12.22
N MET A 71 11.69 13.06 12.00
CA MET A 71 12.15 14.03 12.99
C MET A 71 11.08 15.12 13.12
N ALA A 72 10.55 15.30 14.32
CA ALA A 72 9.52 16.27 14.63
C ALA A 72 10.00 17.22 15.73
N LYS A 73 9.78 18.53 15.54
CA LYS A 73 10.13 19.57 16.50
C LYS A 73 9.09 20.70 16.53
N PRO A 74 9.05 21.53 17.57
CA PRO A 74 8.17 22.70 17.59
C PRO A 74 8.37 23.60 16.36
N PRO A 75 7.29 24.17 15.78
CA PRO A 75 5.93 24.18 16.30
C PRO A 75 5.05 22.98 15.90
N PHE A 76 5.56 22.06 15.10
CA PHE A 76 4.81 20.90 14.63
C PHE A 76 4.49 19.89 15.75
N SER A 77 5.41 19.68 16.68
CA SER A 77 5.24 18.84 17.87
C SER A 77 5.50 19.65 19.15
N GLU A 78 5.05 19.15 20.30
CA GLU A 78 5.27 19.79 21.60
C GLU A 78 6.73 19.64 22.10
N ALA A 79 7.46 18.62 21.61
CA ALA A 79 8.82 18.32 21.99
C ALA A 79 9.62 17.85 20.78
N PHE A 80 10.93 17.85 20.89
CA PHE A 80 11.79 17.30 19.85
C PHE A 80 11.77 15.76 19.94
N GLU A 81 11.43 15.12 18.81
CA GLU A 81 11.37 13.66 18.68
C GLU A 81 12.06 13.19 17.41
N ILE A 82 12.79 12.08 17.50
CA ILE A 82 13.35 11.35 16.37
C ILE A 82 12.88 9.92 16.44
N THR A 83 12.17 9.47 15.40
CA THR A 83 11.73 8.09 15.27
C THR A 83 12.39 7.46 14.04
N ALA A 84 13.24 6.46 14.25
CA ALA A 84 13.79 5.64 13.17
C ALA A 84 13.02 4.30 13.10
N VAL A 85 12.52 3.98 11.90
CA VAL A 85 11.83 2.73 11.61
C VAL A 85 12.65 1.94 10.61
N ARG A 86 12.84 0.65 10.89
CA ARG A 86 13.45 -0.31 9.99
C ARG A 86 12.43 -1.41 9.70
N PRO A 87 12.11 -1.71 8.43
CA PRO A 87 11.33 -2.88 8.07
C PRO A 87 12.05 -4.16 8.55
N VAL A 88 11.33 -5.08 9.19
CA VAL A 88 11.96 -6.23 9.88
C VAL A 88 11.97 -7.50 9.04
N ALA A 89 11.17 -7.57 7.98
CA ALA A 89 10.97 -8.83 7.25
C ALA A 89 11.29 -8.69 5.77
N ASN A 90 12.21 -9.53 5.30
CA ASN A 90 12.38 -9.85 3.89
C ASN A 90 11.79 -11.24 3.68
N VAL A 91 10.47 -11.31 3.54
CA VAL A 91 9.70 -12.54 3.35
C VAL A 91 9.58 -12.79 1.86
N SER A 92 9.83 -14.03 1.41
CA SER A 92 9.59 -14.43 0.02
C SER A 92 8.11 -14.74 -0.19
N LEU A 93 7.66 -14.70 -1.45
CA LEU A 93 6.26 -15.01 -1.76
C LEU A 93 5.90 -16.47 -1.42
N GLU A 94 6.87 -17.38 -1.47
CA GLU A 94 6.75 -18.80 -1.13
C GLU A 94 6.46 -19.04 0.36
N GLU A 95 6.85 -18.10 1.23
CA GLU A 95 6.59 -18.20 2.67
C GLU A 95 5.13 -17.91 3.04
N TYR A 96 4.37 -17.33 2.11
CA TYR A 96 2.93 -17.19 2.26
C TYR A 96 2.22 -18.47 1.82
N ASN A 97 1.21 -18.90 2.54
CA ASN A 97 0.36 -20.04 2.15
C ASN A 97 -0.55 -19.69 0.97
N ILE A 98 0.05 -19.45 -0.20
CA ILE A 98 -0.68 -19.11 -1.43
C ILE A 98 -1.14 -20.41 -2.10
N SER A 99 -2.43 -20.52 -2.41
CA SER A 99 -2.96 -21.65 -3.18
C SER A 99 -2.38 -21.68 -4.59
N GLU A 100 -2.29 -22.87 -5.20
CA GLU A 100 -1.87 -23.01 -6.59
C GLU A 100 -2.74 -22.16 -7.53
N LYS A 101 -4.04 -22.10 -7.26
CA LYS A 101 -5.02 -21.30 -8.01
C LYS A 101 -4.72 -19.80 -7.93
N LEU A 102 -4.40 -19.28 -6.75
CA LEU A 102 -4.04 -17.87 -6.57
C LEU A 102 -2.67 -17.57 -7.18
N MET A 103 -1.70 -18.47 -7.04
CA MET A 103 -0.39 -18.32 -7.67
C MET A 103 -0.51 -18.31 -9.21
N GLU A 104 -1.33 -19.16 -9.78
CA GLU A 104 -1.63 -19.14 -11.22
C GLU A 104 -2.29 -17.81 -11.63
N ARG A 105 -3.24 -17.31 -10.84
CA ARG A 105 -3.90 -16.02 -11.07
C ARG A 105 -2.89 -14.88 -11.07
N ILE A 106 -2.03 -14.78 -10.04
CA ILE A 106 -0.99 -13.77 -9.90
C ILE A 106 -0.01 -13.83 -11.07
N SER A 107 0.42 -15.02 -11.48
CA SER A 107 1.45 -15.17 -12.52
C SER A 107 0.96 -14.93 -13.94
N LYS A 108 -0.34 -15.14 -14.22
CA LYS A 108 -0.85 -15.17 -15.60
C LYS A 108 -1.88 -14.09 -15.93
N SER A 109 -2.70 -13.69 -14.98
CA SER A 109 -3.91 -12.94 -15.31
C SER A 109 -4.36 -11.88 -14.30
N ALA A 110 -3.68 -11.72 -13.17
CA ALA A 110 -3.99 -10.64 -12.25
C ALA A 110 -3.32 -9.35 -12.74
N GLU A 111 -4.12 -8.38 -13.14
CA GLU A 111 -3.65 -7.11 -13.68
C GLU A 111 -4.08 -5.91 -12.83
N GLY A 112 -5.16 -6.05 -12.08
CA GLY A 112 -5.66 -5.05 -11.14
C GLY A 112 -5.79 -5.64 -9.74
N ILE A 113 -4.73 -5.53 -8.93
CA ILE A 113 -4.66 -6.15 -7.60
C ILE A 113 -4.81 -5.09 -6.51
N LEU A 114 -5.73 -5.28 -5.57
CA LEU A 114 -5.79 -4.51 -4.33
C LEU A 114 -5.26 -5.36 -3.17
N ILE A 115 -4.26 -4.84 -2.46
CA ILE A 115 -3.75 -5.41 -1.22
C ILE A 115 -4.30 -4.58 -0.07
N SER A 116 -5.07 -5.20 0.81
CA SER A 116 -5.78 -4.50 1.88
C SER A 116 -5.53 -5.11 3.25
N GLY A 117 -5.81 -4.37 4.30
CA GLY A 117 -5.66 -4.76 5.70
C GLY A 117 -5.43 -3.57 6.62
N SER A 118 -5.47 -3.81 7.92
CA SER A 118 -5.24 -2.80 8.94
C SER A 118 -3.80 -2.26 8.94
N PRO A 119 -3.52 -1.10 9.54
CA PRO A 119 -2.15 -0.65 9.77
C PRO A 119 -1.34 -1.70 10.54
N GLY A 120 -0.15 -2.04 10.03
CA GLY A 120 0.71 -3.06 10.63
C GLY A 120 0.35 -4.52 10.31
N ALA A 121 -0.67 -4.77 9.49
CA ALA A 121 -1.11 -6.12 9.10
C ALA A 121 -0.11 -6.89 8.21
N GLY A 122 0.97 -6.26 7.71
CA GLY A 122 1.97 -6.92 6.86
C GLY A 122 1.80 -6.66 5.35
N LYS A 123 0.92 -5.73 4.95
CA LYS A 123 0.67 -5.39 3.54
C LYS A 123 1.94 -5.04 2.76
N SER A 124 2.75 -4.12 3.28
CA SER A 124 4.00 -3.69 2.61
C SER A 124 5.00 -4.84 2.46
N THR A 125 5.04 -5.76 3.44
CA THR A 125 5.88 -6.97 3.35
C THR A 125 5.41 -7.90 2.23
N PHE A 126 4.10 -8.11 2.12
CA PHE A 126 3.52 -8.92 1.05
C PHE A 126 3.73 -8.28 -0.33
N VAL A 127 3.52 -6.98 -0.44
CA VAL A 127 3.73 -6.23 -1.70
C VAL A 127 5.20 -6.28 -2.13
N GLN A 128 6.15 -6.20 -1.21
CA GLN A 128 7.58 -6.36 -1.50
C GLN A 128 7.89 -7.77 -2.05
N ALA A 129 7.31 -8.81 -1.43
CA ALA A 129 7.46 -10.19 -1.90
C ALA A 129 6.88 -10.36 -3.33
N LEU A 130 5.68 -9.78 -3.55
CA LEU A 130 5.02 -9.82 -4.86
C LEU A 130 5.81 -9.05 -5.93
N ALA A 131 6.37 -7.88 -5.59
CA ALA A 131 7.20 -7.09 -6.49
C ALA A 131 8.46 -7.84 -6.94
N LYS A 132 9.14 -8.50 -5.99
CA LYS A 132 10.31 -9.34 -6.28
C LYS A 132 9.95 -10.50 -7.19
N TYR A 133 8.87 -11.20 -6.89
CA TYR A 133 8.38 -12.30 -7.71
C TYR A 133 8.12 -11.87 -9.16
N TYR A 134 7.44 -10.75 -9.38
CA TYR A 134 7.24 -10.23 -10.73
C TYR A 134 8.54 -9.86 -11.42
N ALA A 135 9.48 -9.22 -10.72
CA ALA A 135 10.73 -8.75 -11.32
C ALA A 135 11.73 -9.89 -11.55
N GLU A 136 11.95 -10.73 -10.56
CA GLU A 136 13.01 -11.73 -10.55
C GLU A 136 12.58 -13.06 -11.21
N ASP A 137 11.37 -13.56 -10.86
CA ASP A 137 10.90 -14.86 -11.33
C ASP A 137 10.16 -14.76 -12.68
N LEU A 138 9.39 -13.68 -12.89
CA LEU A 138 8.62 -13.48 -14.12
C LEU A 138 9.29 -12.53 -15.12
N ASN A 139 10.46 -11.95 -14.79
CA ASN A 139 11.20 -10.97 -15.63
C ASN A 139 10.31 -9.80 -16.10
N LYS A 140 9.44 -9.30 -15.24
CA LYS A 140 8.57 -8.15 -15.51
C LYS A 140 9.23 -6.83 -15.15
N ILE A 141 8.95 -5.78 -15.90
CA ILE A 141 9.36 -4.42 -15.57
C ILE A 141 8.42 -3.90 -14.49
N VAL A 142 8.91 -3.86 -13.25
CA VAL A 142 8.15 -3.38 -12.09
C VAL A 142 8.65 -2.00 -11.66
N LYS A 143 7.73 -1.11 -11.37
CA LYS A 143 8.01 0.23 -10.81
C LYS A 143 7.12 0.47 -9.61
N THR A 144 7.46 1.46 -8.78
CA THR A 144 6.60 1.85 -7.66
C THR A 144 6.30 3.34 -7.66
N MET A 145 5.17 3.70 -7.06
CA MET A 145 4.75 5.06 -6.73
C MET A 145 4.53 5.10 -5.22
N GLU A 146 5.35 5.84 -4.51
CA GLU A 146 5.40 5.83 -3.04
C GLU A 146 5.48 7.23 -2.45
N SER A 147 4.84 7.42 -1.30
CA SER A 147 4.96 8.67 -0.54
C SER A 147 4.80 8.41 0.97
N PRO A 148 5.91 8.26 1.71
CA PRO A 148 7.33 8.25 1.29
C PRO A 148 7.74 6.90 0.66
N ARG A 149 8.91 6.87 -0.02
CA ARG A 149 9.51 5.62 -0.52
C ARG A 149 10.10 4.84 0.66
N ASP A 150 9.52 3.70 0.98
CA ASP A 150 9.96 2.87 2.11
C ASP A 150 9.88 1.37 1.86
N LEU A 151 9.44 0.96 0.68
CA LEU A 151 9.52 -0.44 0.27
C LEU A 151 10.97 -0.87 0.09
N GLN A 152 11.33 -2.04 0.63
CA GLN A 152 12.66 -2.62 0.50
C GLN A 152 12.71 -3.53 -0.73
N LEU A 153 13.12 -2.96 -1.86
CA LEU A 153 13.08 -3.60 -3.17
C LEU A 153 14.50 -3.73 -3.76
N PRO A 154 14.72 -4.73 -4.64
CA PRO A 154 15.98 -4.89 -5.36
C PRO A 154 16.22 -3.70 -6.30
N ALA A 155 17.50 -3.51 -6.69
CA ALA A 155 17.93 -2.35 -7.46
C ALA A 155 17.30 -2.24 -8.86
N GLU A 156 16.79 -3.34 -9.38
CA GLU A 156 16.10 -3.45 -10.67
C GLU A 156 14.75 -2.74 -10.66
N ILE A 157 14.13 -2.61 -9.49
CA ILE A 157 12.85 -1.94 -9.30
C ILE A 157 13.07 -0.47 -8.94
N THR A 158 12.78 0.43 -9.89
CA THR A 158 12.88 1.87 -9.62
C THR A 158 11.67 2.35 -8.81
N GLN A 159 11.95 3.03 -7.72
CA GLN A 159 10.95 3.61 -6.82
C GLN A 159 10.78 5.10 -7.10
N TYR A 160 9.55 5.52 -7.37
CA TYR A 160 9.21 6.91 -7.70
C TYR A 160 8.47 7.59 -6.56
N ALA A 161 8.93 8.77 -6.20
CA ALA A 161 8.21 9.70 -5.32
C ALA A 161 7.28 10.62 -6.13
N PRO A 162 6.41 11.41 -5.48
CA PRO A 162 5.60 12.43 -6.16
C PRO A 162 6.49 13.44 -6.89
N LEU A 163 6.36 13.51 -8.22
CA LEU A 163 7.06 14.49 -9.04
C LEU A 163 6.43 15.88 -8.81
N GLU A 164 7.25 16.83 -8.37
CA GLU A 164 6.78 18.18 -7.99
C GLU A 164 5.62 18.16 -6.97
N GLY A 165 5.60 17.13 -6.11
CA GLY A 165 4.56 16.94 -5.09
C GLY A 165 3.26 16.33 -5.60
N SER A 166 3.20 15.88 -6.88
CA SER A 166 2.04 15.26 -7.52
C SER A 166 2.33 13.82 -7.93
N MET A 167 1.47 12.89 -7.50
CA MET A 167 1.47 11.51 -8.00
C MET A 167 0.90 11.40 -9.41
N GLU A 168 0.05 12.32 -9.83
CA GLU A 168 -0.46 12.41 -11.19
C GLU A 168 0.69 12.67 -12.19
N ASN A 169 1.56 13.64 -11.89
CA ASN A 169 2.76 13.88 -12.70
C ASN A 169 3.69 12.66 -12.75
N THR A 170 3.78 11.92 -11.65
CA THR A 170 4.56 10.68 -11.59
C THR A 170 3.94 9.60 -12.48
N ALA A 171 2.62 9.46 -12.47
CA ALA A 171 1.90 8.51 -13.33
C ALA A 171 2.11 8.83 -14.82
N ASP A 172 2.06 10.11 -15.21
CA ASP A 172 2.33 10.53 -16.59
C ASP A 172 3.71 10.06 -17.07
N VAL A 173 4.73 10.22 -16.23
CA VAL A 173 6.09 9.73 -16.54
C VAL A 173 6.11 8.21 -16.64
N LEU A 174 5.44 7.49 -15.74
CA LEU A 174 5.40 6.04 -15.74
C LEU A 174 4.70 5.47 -16.98
N LEU A 175 3.65 6.11 -17.48
CA LEU A 175 3.01 5.73 -18.74
C LEU A 175 3.96 5.83 -19.93
N LEU A 176 4.92 6.76 -19.91
CA LEU A 176 5.98 6.85 -20.94
C LEU A 176 7.03 5.76 -20.79
N VAL A 177 7.33 5.33 -19.55
CA VAL A 177 8.29 4.25 -19.25
C VAL A 177 7.73 2.87 -19.60
N ARG A 178 6.41 2.72 -19.62
CA ARG A 178 5.69 1.47 -19.95
C ARG A 178 6.10 0.27 -19.09
N PRO A 179 5.94 0.33 -17.76
CA PRO A 179 6.16 -0.83 -16.92
C PRO A 179 5.10 -1.91 -17.18
N ASP A 180 5.45 -3.18 -16.94
CA ASP A 180 4.45 -4.26 -16.91
C ASP A 180 3.54 -4.11 -15.69
N TYR A 181 4.13 -3.78 -14.53
CA TYR A 181 3.41 -3.56 -13.27
C TYR A 181 3.89 -2.30 -12.57
N THR A 182 2.95 -1.59 -11.99
CA THR A 182 3.22 -0.47 -11.07
C THR A 182 2.55 -0.72 -9.72
N ILE A 183 3.34 -0.65 -8.67
CA ILE A 183 2.85 -0.68 -7.29
C ILE A 183 2.56 0.75 -6.86
N TYR A 184 1.32 1.03 -6.50
CA TYR A 184 0.95 2.28 -5.86
C TYR A 184 0.78 2.03 -4.37
N ASP A 185 1.84 2.34 -3.61
CA ASP A 185 1.83 2.14 -2.18
C ASP A 185 0.98 3.23 -1.51
N GLU A 186 -0.08 2.73 -0.86
CA GLU A 186 -1.00 3.51 -0.04
C GLU A 186 -1.94 4.49 -0.77
N LEU A 187 -2.99 3.93 -1.37
CA LEU A 187 -4.13 4.68 -1.92
C LEU A 187 -4.96 5.30 -0.78
N ARG A 188 -4.89 6.62 -0.61
CA ARG A 188 -5.55 7.35 0.49
C ARG A 188 -6.66 8.27 0.00
N LYS A 189 -6.38 9.07 -1.02
CA LYS A 189 -7.24 10.13 -1.54
C LYS A 189 -8.02 9.66 -2.76
N ASN A 190 -9.07 10.39 -3.11
CA ASN A 190 -9.84 10.10 -4.32
C ASN A 190 -8.96 10.17 -5.59
N SER A 191 -8.04 11.14 -5.64
CA SER A 191 -7.06 11.25 -6.74
C SER A 191 -6.23 9.97 -6.92
N ASP A 192 -5.83 9.31 -5.83
CA ASP A 192 -4.99 8.12 -5.91
C ASP A 192 -5.74 6.95 -6.57
N PHE A 193 -7.04 6.79 -6.26
CA PHE A 193 -7.90 5.78 -6.89
C PHE A 193 -8.16 6.08 -8.37
N ASN A 194 -8.30 7.35 -8.73
CA ASN A 194 -8.44 7.74 -10.14
C ASN A 194 -7.15 7.46 -10.91
N ILE A 195 -5.99 7.86 -10.40
CA ILE A 195 -4.68 7.54 -11.00
C ILE A 195 -4.50 6.04 -11.18
N PHE A 196 -4.84 5.24 -10.15
CA PHE A 196 -4.80 3.78 -10.22
C PHE A 196 -5.68 3.25 -11.37
N ALA A 197 -6.91 3.73 -11.48
CA ALA A 197 -7.83 3.33 -12.52
C ALA A 197 -7.35 3.76 -13.92
N ASP A 198 -6.89 4.98 -14.08
CA ASP A 198 -6.42 5.53 -15.36
C ASP A 198 -5.19 4.77 -15.87
N MET A 199 -4.22 4.49 -15.01
CA MET A 199 -3.05 3.68 -15.36
C MET A 199 -3.45 2.24 -15.73
N ARG A 200 -4.38 1.65 -14.99
CA ARG A 200 -4.90 0.33 -15.30
C ARG A 200 -5.62 0.29 -16.65
N MET A 201 -6.46 1.30 -16.93
CA MET A 201 -7.16 1.43 -18.22
C MET A 201 -6.20 1.73 -19.38
N ALA A 202 -5.05 2.32 -19.11
CA ALA A 202 -3.96 2.50 -20.09
C ALA A 202 -3.16 1.21 -20.35
N GLY A 203 -3.48 0.11 -19.68
CA GLY A 203 -2.88 -1.22 -19.90
C GLY A 203 -1.71 -1.58 -18.98
N VAL A 204 -1.42 -0.77 -17.96
CA VAL A 204 -0.42 -1.10 -16.94
C VAL A 204 -1.02 -2.04 -15.91
N GLY A 205 -0.34 -3.11 -15.54
CA GLY A 205 -0.71 -3.92 -14.38
C GLY A 205 -0.55 -3.09 -13.11
N MET A 206 -1.62 -2.96 -12.31
CA MET A 206 -1.61 -2.11 -11.12
C MET A 206 -1.78 -2.91 -9.84
N ILE A 207 -0.93 -2.65 -8.86
CA ILE A 207 -1.02 -3.20 -7.52
C ILE A 207 -1.20 -2.03 -6.56
N GLY A 208 -2.38 -1.91 -5.95
CA GLY A 208 -2.72 -0.84 -5.03
C GLY A 208 -2.76 -1.32 -3.57
N VAL A 209 -2.14 -0.57 -2.67
CA VAL A 209 -2.19 -0.84 -1.24
C VAL A 209 -3.24 0.05 -0.58
N VAL A 210 -4.16 -0.55 0.16
CA VAL A 210 -5.30 0.14 0.78
C VAL A 210 -5.40 -0.21 2.26
N HIS A 211 -5.57 0.79 3.11
CA HIS A 211 -5.97 0.52 4.49
C HIS A 211 -7.44 0.14 4.56
N ALA A 212 -7.73 -1.03 5.11
CA ALA A 212 -9.08 -1.54 5.30
C ALA A 212 -9.15 -2.37 6.59
N THR A 213 -10.31 -2.38 7.22
CA THR A 213 -10.57 -3.18 8.44
C THR A 213 -11.37 -4.43 8.15
N ARG A 214 -12.00 -4.49 6.96
CA ARG A 214 -12.72 -5.66 6.45
C ARG A 214 -12.27 -5.93 5.01
N PRO A 215 -12.31 -7.17 4.56
CA PRO A 215 -11.90 -7.56 3.20
C PRO A 215 -12.61 -6.78 2.09
N ILE A 216 -13.91 -6.52 2.26
CA ILE A 216 -14.74 -5.80 1.28
C ILE A 216 -14.44 -4.30 1.19
N ASP A 217 -13.93 -3.68 2.26
CA ASP A 217 -13.79 -2.22 2.35
C ASP A 217 -12.89 -1.64 1.23
N ALA A 218 -11.86 -2.38 0.78
CA ALA A 218 -11.00 -1.93 -0.31
C ALA A 218 -11.77 -1.79 -1.63
N ILE A 219 -12.61 -2.78 -1.95
CA ILE A 219 -13.44 -2.77 -3.15
C ILE A 219 -14.53 -1.69 -3.03
N GLN A 220 -15.12 -1.50 -1.86
CA GLN A 220 -16.09 -0.42 -1.62
C GLN A 220 -15.46 0.96 -1.81
N ARG A 221 -14.20 1.13 -1.38
CA ARG A 221 -13.50 2.41 -1.56
C ARG A 221 -13.27 2.76 -3.01
N ILE A 222 -12.91 1.79 -3.85
CA ILE A 222 -12.73 2.06 -5.27
C ILE A 222 -14.07 2.20 -6.00
N SER A 223 -15.07 1.38 -5.66
CA SER A 223 -16.39 1.42 -6.32
C SER A 223 -17.17 2.72 -6.06
N SER A 224 -16.83 3.44 -5.00
CA SER A 224 -17.40 4.76 -4.71
C SER A 224 -16.70 5.92 -5.45
N ARG A 225 -15.65 5.65 -6.23
CA ARG A 225 -14.79 6.67 -6.87
C ARG A 225 -14.60 6.45 -8.36
N VAL A 226 -14.81 5.25 -8.81
CA VAL A 226 -14.64 4.82 -10.20
C VAL A 226 -15.99 4.36 -10.73
N GLU A 227 -16.28 4.63 -11.99
CA GLU A 227 -17.53 4.20 -12.63
C GLU A 227 -17.73 2.69 -12.50
N LEU A 228 -18.94 2.27 -12.13
CA LEU A 228 -19.26 0.87 -11.90
C LEU A 228 -18.92 -0.01 -13.13
N GLY A 229 -19.16 0.51 -14.33
CA GLY A 229 -18.92 -0.20 -15.58
C GLY A 229 -17.49 -0.62 -15.86
N ILE A 230 -16.51 0.03 -15.24
CA ILE A 230 -15.09 -0.28 -15.46
C ILE A 230 -14.41 -0.95 -14.27
N ILE A 231 -15.12 -1.14 -13.14
CA ILE A 231 -14.51 -1.66 -11.91
C ILE A 231 -13.81 -2.99 -12.14
N THR A 232 -14.43 -3.93 -12.85
CA THR A 232 -13.86 -5.27 -13.11
C THR A 232 -12.66 -5.23 -14.07
N SER A 233 -12.51 -4.17 -14.84
CA SER A 233 -11.31 -3.91 -15.65
C SER A 233 -10.20 -3.24 -14.83
N VAL A 234 -10.56 -2.55 -13.75
CA VAL A 234 -9.63 -1.84 -12.88
C VAL A 234 -9.14 -2.75 -11.74
N VAL A 235 -10.04 -3.53 -11.15
CA VAL A 235 -9.72 -4.47 -10.07
C VAL A 235 -10.31 -5.83 -10.39
N ASP A 236 -9.44 -6.81 -10.58
CA ASP A 236 -9.82 -8.20 -10.81
C ASP A 236 -9.61 -9.08 -9.57
N THR A 237 -8.67 -8.69 -8.69
CA THR A 237 -8.28 -9.48 -7.51
C THR A 237 -8.09 -8.56 -6.31
N SER A 238 -8.69 -8.91 -5.17
CA SER A 238 -8.47 -8.21 -3.89
C SER A 238 -8.00 -9.20 -2.83
N ILE A 239 -6.84 -8.91 -2.23
CA ILE A 239 -6.18 -9.76 -1.22
C ILE A 239 -6.21 -9.02 0.12
N TYR A 240 -6.83 -9.62 1.12
CA TYR A 240 -6.88 -9.09 2.48
C TYR A 240 -5.82 -9.75 3.36
N ILE A 241 -4.97 -8.91 3.96
CA ILE A 241 -3.86 -9.32 4.84
C ILE A 241 -4.19 -8.99 6.29
N GLU A 242 -4.03 -9.96 7.15
CA GLU A 242 -4.16 -9.81 8.59
C GLU A 242 -3.09 -10.65 9.29
N ASP A 243 -2.45 -10.09 10.32
CA ASP A 243 -1.38 -10.74 11.10
C ASP A 243 -0.23 -11.32 10.27
N GLY A 244 0.07 -10.70 9.14
CA GLY A 244 1.14 -11.10 8.23
C GLY A 244 0.75 -12.16 7.22
N ASP A 245 -0.48 -12.69 7.25
CA ASP A 245 -0.98 -13.77 6.39
C ASP A 245 -2.10 -13.30 5.47
N ILE A 246 -2.29 -14.01 4.34
CA ILE A 246 -3.46 -13.87 3.48
C ILE A 246 -4.65 -14.50 4.21
N LYS A 247 -5.68 -13.72 4.48
CA LYS A 247 -6.91 -14.20 5.14
C LYS A 247 -8.04 -14.46 4.16
N GLU A 248 -8.27 -13.54 3.25
CA GLU A 248 -9.32 -13.67 2.25
C GLU A 248 -8.84 -13.12 0.90
N VAL A 249 -9.32 -13.74 -0.16
CA VAL A 249 -9.10 -13.30 -1.53
C VAL A 249 -10.43 -13.22 -2.26
N PHE A 250 -10.69 -12.09 -2.89
CA PHE A 250 -11.88 -11.88 -3.70
C PHE A 250 -11.54 -11.69 -5.17
N GLU A 251 -12.41 -12.21 -6.02
CA GLU A 251 -12.46 -11.84 -7.44
C GLU A 251 -13.70 -10.97 -7.71
N THR A 252 -13.59 -10.08 -8.69
CA THR A 252 -14.70 -9.26 -9.15
C THR A 252 -15.16 -9.74 -10.52
N LYS A 253 -16.47 -9.87 -10.69
CA LYS A 253 -17.09 -10.22 -11.98
C LYS A 253 -18.29 -9.34 -12.26
N MET A 254 -18.43 -8.89 -13.50
CA MET A 254 -19.62 -8.16 -13.93
C MET A 254 -20.64 -9.13 -14.55
N THR A 255 -21.88 -8.99 -14.15
CA THR A 255 -23.03 -9.71 -14.74
C THR A 255 -24.20 -8.76 -14.89
N VAL A 256 -25.17 -9.13 -15.74
CA VAL A 256 -26.44 -8.42 -15.86
C VAL A 256 -27.52 -9.32 -15.27
N LYS A 257 -28.07 -8.90 -14.14
CA LYS A 257 -29.11 -9.65 -13.43
C LYS A 257 -29.99 -8.73 -12.59
N VAL A 258 -31.05 -9.28 -12.03
CA VAL A 258 -31.80 -8.64 -10.96
C VAL A 258 -30.98 -8.76 -9.68
N PRO A 259 -30.60 -7.62 -9.04
CA PRO A 259 -29.83 -7.66 -7.79
C PRO A 259 -30.54 -8.43 -6.68
N SER A 260 -29.76 -8.99 -5.75
CA SER A 260 -30.33 -9.65 -4.56
C SER A 260 -31.29 -8.72 -3.81
N GLY A 261 -32.43 -9.26 -3.36
CA GLY A 261 -33.46 -8.48 -2.70
C GLY A 261 -34.51 -7.80 -3.61
N MET A 262 -34.28 -7.73 -4.93
CA MET A 262 -35.26 -7.27 -5.93
C MET A 262 -35.94 -8.44 -6.60
N LYS A 263 -37.23 -8.28 -7.02
CA LYS A 263 -38.04 -9.40 -7.54
C LYS A 263 -38.53 -9.21 -8.98
N GLU A 264 -38.48 -8.01 -9.53
CA GLU A 264 -39.04 -7.70 -10.84
C GLU A 264 -37.95 -7.84 -11.93
N ALA A 265 -38.28 -8.58 -13.00
CA ALA A 265 -37.29 -8.85 -14.08
C ALA A 265 -36.84 -7.61 -14.85
N ASP A 266 -37.67 -6.57 -14.93
CA ASP A 266 -37.34 -5.27 -15.53
C ASP A 266 -36.36 -4.42 -14.68
N LEU A 267 -36.04 -4.87 -13.47
CA LEU A 267 -34.99 -4.31 -12.63
C LEU A 267 -33.60 -4.90 -12.92
N ALA A 268 -33.47 -5.76 -13.94
CA ALA A 268 -32.14 -6.27 -14.34
C ALA A 268 -31.19 -5.13 -14.72
N ARG A 269 -29.98 -5.18 -14.18
CA ARG A 269 -28.94 -4.15 -14.36
C ARG A 269 -27.54 -4.74 -14.25
N PRO A 270 -26.49 -4.01 -14.66
CA PRO A 270 -25.12 -4.41 -14.35
C PRO A 270 -24.89 -4.51 -12.85
N VAL A 271 -24.39 -5.64 -12.42
CA VAL A 271 -24.04 -5.95 -11.02
C VAL A 271 -22.60 -6.44 -11.00
N ILE A 272 -21.77 -5.87 -10.11
CA ILE A 272 -20.46 -6.41 -9.78
C ILE A 272 -20.65 -7.45 -8.70
N GLU A 273 -20.37 -8.70 -9.02
CA GLU A 273 -20.30 -9.77 -8.06
C GLU A 273 -18.90 -9.85 -7.46
N ILE A 274 -18.84 -9.86 -6.14
CA ILE A 274 -17.63 -10.10 -5.37
C ILE A 274 -17.71 -11.50 -4.84
N ARG A 275 -16.81 -12.34 -5.31
CA ARG A 275 -16.80 -13.76 -4.98
C ARG A 275 -15.52 -14.12 -4.22
N ASP A 276 -15.70 -15.02 -3.25
CA ASP A 276 -14.55 -15.71 -2.68
C ASP A 276 -13.77 -16.40 -3.79
N PHE A 277 -12.48 -16.10 -3.88
CA PHE A 277 -11.64 -16.57 -4.99
C PHE A 277 -11.47 -18.09 -4.99
N GLU A 278 -11.35 -18.72 -3.82
CA GLU A 278 -11.10 -20.15 -3.71
C GLU A 278 -12.37 -20.97 -3.97
N THR A 279 -13.46 -20.60 -3.34
CA THR A 279 -14.73 -21.35 -3.37
C THR A 279 -15.66 -20.93 -4.51
N GLY A 280 -15.50 -19.70 -5.04
CA GLY A 280 -16.42 -19.09 -5.99
C GLY A 280 -17.75 -18.63 -5.37
N GLU A 281 -17.87 -18.70 -4.04
CA GLU A 281 -19.07 -18.27 -3.32
C GLU A 281 -19.30 -16.77 -3.48
N LEU A 282 -20.55 -16.38 -3.76
CA LEU A 282 -20.93 -14.97 -3.80
C LEU A 282 -20.90 -14.40 -2.38
N LYS A 283 -20.11 -13.36 -2.16
CA LYS A 283 -20.00 -12.67 -0.88
C LYS A 283 -20.77 -11.35 -0.87
N ASN A 284 -20.61 -10.55 -1.93
CA ASN A 284 -21.27 -9.25 -2.02
C ASN A 284 -21.66 -8.95 -3.46
N GLU A 285 -22.63 -8.06 -3.60
CA GLU A 285 -23.06 -7.47 -4.87
C GLU A 285 -22.94 -5.93 -4.79
N ILE A 286 -22.40 -5.33 -5.86
CA ILE A 286 -22.38 -3.88 -6.00
C ILE A 286 -23.16 -3.50 -7.27
N TYR A 287 -24.11 -2.59 -7.13
CA TYR A 287 -24.89 -2.07 -8.24
C TYR A 287 -25.32 -0.63 -8.00
N THR A 288 -25.78 0.05 -9.03
CA THR A 288 -26.32 1.41 -8.90
C THR A 288 -27.84 1.38 -8.81
N TYR A 289 -28.39 2.20 -7.92
CA TYR A 289 -29.82 2.48 -7.84
C TYR A 289 -30.04 3.99 -7.80
N GLY A 290 -30.53 4.56 -8.91
CA GLY A 290 -30.47 6.00 -9.12
C GLY A 290 -29.02 6.48 -9.19
N GLU A 291 -28.67 7.48 -8.39
CA GLU A 291 -27.30 8.01 -8.25
C GLU A 291 -26.46 7.31 -7.17
N GLN A 292 -27.03 6.34 -6.46
CA GLN A 292 -26.37 5.67 -5.33
C GLN A 292 -25.74 4.35 -5.75
N THR A 293 -24.51 4.12 -5.29
CA THR A 293 -23.88 2.80 -5.32
C THR A 293 -24.27 2.02 -4.09
N ILE A 294 -24.89 0.87 -4.28
CA ILE A 294 -25.38 -0.03 -3.23
C ILE A 294 -24.46 -1.23 -3.14
N VAL A 295 -24.11 -1.62 -1.94
CA VAL A 295 -23.36 -2.83 -1.63
C VAL A 295 -24.26 -3.71 -0.77
N MET A 296 -24.51 -4.92 -1.23
CA MET A 296 -25.33 -5.93 -0.53
C MET A 296 -24.45 -7.12 -0.16
N ASP A 297 -24.65 -7.62 1.05
CA ASP A 297 -24.04 -8.84 1.57
C ASP A 297 -24.85 -10.07 1.19
#